data_7ff12c3bdd4a7b0ad3500862f98e2061
#
_entry.id   7ff12c3bdd4a7b0ad3500862f98e2061
#
_cell.length_a   1.000
_cell.length_b   1.000
_cell.length_c   1.000
_cell.angle_alpha   90.00
_cell.angle_beta   90.00
_cell.angle_gamma   90.00
#
_symmetry.space_group_name_H-M   'P 1'
#
loop_
_entity.id
_entity.type
_entity.pdbx_description
1 polymer ?
#
loop_
_entity_poly.entity_id
_entity_poly.type
_entity_poly.pdbx_seq_one_letter_code
_entity_poly.pdbx_strand_id
1 'polypeptide(L)'
;MSPESSQTSRRAGVLINYACLAVVAVLFYIGKYHGWSVPVYAGMATALIVILIGFARLYLRSDLWRLGHAESEKLDEREIQLTLTSMKYAYGIFAIVSLLVVLVLALMAKSHDSMLIVIFAGLLYLAHTLPSAVIAWTQKRI
;
A
#
# COMPACT_ATOMS: atom_id res chain seq x y z
N MET A 1 0.60 -23.53 15.43
CA MET A 1 -0.43 -22.48 15.54
C MET A 1 0.30 -21.15 15.61
N SER A 2 0.28 -20.37 14.54
CA SER A 2 0.78 -18.99 14.58
C SER A 2 -0.16 -18.16 15.47
N PRO A 3 0.35 -17.31 16.38
CA PRO A 3 -0.50 -16.46 17.19
C PRO A 3 -1.34 -15.59 16.25
N GLU A 4 -2.65 -15.69 16.36
CA GLU A 4 -3.59 -14.82 15.64
C GLU A 4 -3.18 -13.37 15.91
N SER A 5 -2.64 -12.70 14.91
CA SER A 5 -2.36 -11.28 15.03
C SER A 5 -3.68 -10.56 15.25
N SER A 6 -3.81 -9.85 16.35
CA SER A 6 -5.04 -9.14 16.68
C SER A 6 -5.39 -8.16 15.54
N GLN A 7 -6.67 -7.89 15.32
CA GLN A 7 -7.13 -6.92 14.32
C GLN A 7 -6.41 -5.57 14.46
N THR A 8 -6.15 -5.15 15.69
CA THR A 8 -5.39 -3.94 16.00
C THR A 8 -3.98 -3.97 15.43
N SER A 9 -3.28 -5.12 15.56
CA SER A 9 -1.93 -5.30 15.02
C SER A 9 -1.92 -5.22 13.48
N ARG A 10 -2.92 -5.83 12.82
CA ARG A 10 -3.04 -5.75 11.35
C ARG A 10 -3.34 -4.33 10.87
N ARG A 11 -4.25 -3.61 11.55
CA ARG A 11 -4.55 -2.20 11.23
C ARG A 11 -3.33 -1.31 11.41
N ALA A 12 -2.59 -1.48 12.51
CA ALA A 12 -1.35 -0.77 12.75
C ALA A 12 -0.31 -1.06 11.64
N GLY A 13 -0.16 -2.32 11.23
CA GLY A 13 0.72 -2.71 10.13
C GLY A 13 0.37 -2.02 8.80
N VAL A 14 -0.92 -1.96 8.45
CA VAL A 14 -1.41 -1.25 7.26
C VAL A 14 -1.07 0.24 7.32
N LEU A 15 -1.35 0.88 8.46
CA LEU A 15 -1.07 2.31 8.65
C LEU A 15 0.43 2.61 8.56
N ILE A 16 1.27 1.81 9.22
CA ILE A 16 2.73 1.96 9.15
C ILE A 16 3.22 1.82 7.72
N ASN A 17 2.71 0.83 6.98
CA ASN A 17 3.15 0.57 5.61
C ASN A 17 2.82 1.75 4.68
N TYR A 18 1.62 2.29 4.75
CA TYR A 18 1.22 3.45 3.94
C TYR A 18 1.87 4.76 4.41
N ALA A 19 2.10 4.93 5.71
CA ALA A 19 2.87 6.06 6.23
C ALA A 19 4.32 6.05 5.70
N CYS A 20 4.97 4.88 5.70
CA CYS A 20 6.31 4.74 5.12
C CYS A 20 6.32 5.02 3.60
N LEU A 21 5.28 4.63 2.86
CA LEU A 21 5.14 4.97 1.45
C LEU A 21 5.07 6.50 1.24
N ALA A 22 4.29 7.19 2.05
CA ALA A 22 4.22 8.65 2.03
C ALA A 22 5.58 9.29 2.39
N VAL A 23 6.29 8.75 3.39
CA VAL A 23 7.64 9.20 3.76
C VAL A 23 8.62 9.06 2.60
N VAL A 24 8.60 7.95 1.86
CA VAL A 24 9.44 7.77 0.66
C VAL A 24 9.16 8.87 -0.36
N ALA A 25 7.89 9.16 -0.65
CA ALA A 25 7.53 10.23 -1.60
C ALA A 25 8.00 11.61 -1.14
N VAL A 26 7.84 11.93 0.15
CA VAL A 26 8.30 13.21 0.74
C VAL A 26 9.80 13.32 0.71
N LEU A 27 10.53 12.28 1.10
CA LEU A 27 12.00 12.29 1.10
C LEU A 27 12.55 12.37 -0.33
N PHE A 28 11.89 11.72 -1.29
CA PHE A 28 12.25 11.85 -2.70
C PHE A 28 12.06 13.31 -3.17
N TYR A 29 10.93 13.94 -2.82
CA TYR A 29 10.69 15.34 -3.11
C TYR A 29 11.78 16.24 -2.51
N ILE A 30 12.13 16.05 -1.23
CA ILE A 30 13.18 16.81 -0.54
C ILE A 30 14.51 16.62 -1.27
N GLY A 31 14.92 15.38 -1.56
CA GLY A 31 16.16 15.09 -2.26
C GLY A 31 16.23 15.76 -3.62
N LYS A 32 15.11 15.76 -4.36
CA LYS A 32 15.05 16.34 -5.70
C LYS A 32 15.14 17.87 -5.71
N TYR A 33 14.44 18.55 -4.81
CA TYR A 33 14.33 20.02 -4.83
C TYR A 33 15.26 20.75 -3.86
N HIS A 34 15.72 20.08 -2.80
CA HIS A 34 16.61 20.66 -1.79
C HIS A 34 18.03 20.01 -1.76
N GLY A 35 18.23 18.98 -2.56
CA GLY A 35 19.50 18.29 -2.67
C GLY A 35 19.53 16.94 -1.93
N TRP A 36 20.28 16.03 -2.52
CA TRP A 36 20.49 14.70 -1.97
C TRP A 36 21.55 14.71 -0.89
N SER A 37 21.19 14.32 0.31
CA SER A 37 22.08 14.25 1.48
C SER A 37 22.04 12.85 2.09
N VAL A 38 23.07 12.51 2.87
CA VAL A 38 23.14 11.21 3.57
C VAL A 38 21.90 10.93 4.42
N PRO A 39 21.36 11.88 5.20
CA PRO A 39 20.12 11.64 5.95
C PRO A 39 18.91 11.32 5.06
N VAL A 40 18.80 11.94 3.87
CA VAL A 40 17.71 11.67 2.92
C VAL A 40 17.80 10.24 2.39
N TYR A 41 19.00 9.81 1.95
CA TYR A 41 19.20 8.43 1.50
C TYR A 41 18.96 7.42 2.62
N ALA A 42 19.48 7.67 3.82
CA ALA A 42 19.30 6.79 4.97
C ALA A 42 17.80 6.67 5.34
N GLY A 43 17.09 7.79 5.37
CA GLY A 43 15.65 7.81 5.64
C GLY A 43 14.84 7.03 4.59
N MET A 44 15.14 7.22 3.30
CA MET A 44 14.49 6.46 2.21
C MET A 44 14.78 4.97 2.33
N ALA A 45 16.03 4.58 2.52
CA ALA A 45 16.41 3.17 2.66
C ALA A 45 15.69 2.52 3.85
N THR A 46 15.65 3.21 5.00
CA THR A 46 14.93 2.74 6.19
C THR A 46 13.44 2.57 5.90
N ALA A 47 12.79 3.56 5.28
CA ALA A 47 11.37 3.48 4.95
C ALA A 47 11.07 2.33 3.97
N LEU A 48 11.91 2.11 2.96
CA LEU A 48 11.78 0.99 2.02
C LEU A 48 11.94 -0.36 2.71
N ILE A 49 12.91 -0.51 3.61
CA ILE A 49 13.10 -1.73 4.40
C ILE A 49 11.86 -2.02 5.26
N VAL A 50 11.30 -1.00 5.92
CA VAL A 50 10.07 -1.15 6.72
C VAL A 50 8.89 -1.56 5.84
N ILE A 51 8.74 -0.98 4.64
CA ILE A 51 7.70 -1.39 3.68
C ILE A 51 7.87 -2.86 3.29
N LEU A 52 9.07 -3.31 2.95
CA LEU A 52 9.34 -4.69 2.54
C LEU A 52 9.06 -5.69 3.67
N ILE A 53 9.51 -5.40 4.89
CA ILE A 53 9.24 -6.24 6.07
C ILE A 53 7.74 -6.23 6.38
N GLY A 54 7.10 -5.07 6.34
CA GLY A 54 5.66 -4.90 6.55
C GLY A 54 4.85 -5.69 5.53
N PHE A 55 5.20 -5.58 4.25
CA PHE A 55 4.59 -6.34 3.17
C PHE A 55 4.71 -7.85 3.39
N ALA A 56 5.93 -8.33 3.67
CA ALA A 56 6.16 -9.75 3.90
C ALA A 56 5.37 -10.30 5.11
N ARG A 57 5.32 -9.56 6.21
CA ARG A 57 4.61 -9.98 7.43
C ARG A 57 3.10 -9.86 7.30
N LEU A 58 2.62 -8.74 6.74
CA LEU A 58 1.20 -8.41 6.70
C LEU A 58 0.47 -9.14 5.58
N TYR A 59 1.08 -9.25 4.40
CA TYR A 59 0.41 -9.79 3.22
C TYR A 59 0.85 -11.22 2.89
N LEU A 60 2.15 -11.51 2.82
CA LEU A 60 2.62 -12.84 2.38
C LEU A 60 2.49 -13.92 3.45
N ARG A 61 2.71 -13.57 4.74
CA ARG A 61 2.60 -14.54 5.85
C ARG A 61 1.19 -14.70 6.41
N SER A 62 0.30 -13.79 6.10
CA SER A 62 -1.11 -13.90 6.41
C SER A 62 -1.86 -14.36 5.17
N ASP A 63 -3.00 -15.02 5.34
CA ASP A 63 -3.86 -15.43 4.21
C ASP A 63 -4.49 -14.24 3.46
N LEU A 64 -4.18 -13.00 3.84
CA LEU A 64 -4.71 -11.78 3.21
C LEU A 64 -4.36 -11.68 1.73
N TRP A 65 -3.11 -12.04 1.36
CA TRP A 65 -2.68 -12.03 -0.03
C TRP A 65 -3.40 -13.10 -0.85
N ARG A 66 -3.56 -14.29 -0.26
CA ARG A 66 -4.30 -15.40 -0.88
C ARG A 66 -5.73 -15.00 -1.19
N LEU A 67 -6.43 -14.39 -0.23
CA LEU A 67 -7.82 -13.95 -0.42
C LEU A 67 -7.97 -12.92 -1.57
N GLY A 68 -6.99 -12.06 -1.77
CA GLY A 68 -7.02 -11.07 -2.84
C GLY A 68 -6.57 -11.56 -4.22
N HIS A 69 -5.84 -12.70 -4.30
CA HIS A 69 -5.16 -13.13 -5.53
C HIS A 69 -5.37 -14.61 -5.89
N ALA A 70 -6.07 -15.40 -5.07
CA ALA A 70 -6.35 -16.80 -5.39
C ALA A 70 -7.44 -16.90 -6.47
N GLU A 71 -7.38 -17.99 -7.24
CA GLU A 71 -8.45 -18.37 -8.17
C GLU A 71 -9.75 -18.62 -7.41
N SER A 72 -10.88 -18.14 -7.93
CA SER A 72 -12.19 -18.25 -7.28
C SER A 72 -12.59 -19.68 -6.94
N GLU A 73 -12.12 -20.66 -7.72
CA GLU A 73 -12.39 -22.09 -7.50
C GLU A 73 -11.73 -22.65 -6.22
N LYS A 74 -10.70 -21.95 -5.69
CA LYS A 74 -9.97 -22.35 -4.47
C LYS A 74 -10.49 -21.66 -3.21
N LEU A 75 -11.48 -20.79 -3.36
CA LEU A 75 -12.08 -20.03 -2.26
C LEU A 75 -13.47 -20.57 -1.97
N ASP A 76 -13.86 -20.57 -0.68
CA ASP A 76 -15.24 -20.85 -0.32
C ASP A 76 -16.16 -19.66 -0.66
N GLU A 77 -17.48 -19.87 -0.63
CA GLU A 77 -18.45 -18.84 -1.00
C GLU A 77 -18.35 -17.59 -0.12
N ARG A 78 -18.03 -17.75 1.15
CA ARG A 78 -17.82 -16.64 2.09
C ARG A 78 -16.54 -15.87 1.76
N GLU A 79 -15.47 -16.57 1.43
CA GLU A 79 -14.20 -15.97 1.03
C GLU A 79 -14.35 -15.21 -0.30
N ILE A 80 -15.13 -15.75 -1.25
CA ILE A 80 -15.44 -15.07 -2.52
C ILE A 80 -16.20 -13.76 -2.27
N GLN A 81 -17.27 -13.79 -1.47
CA GLN A 81 -18.04 -12.59 -1.14
C GLN A 81 -17.18 -11.54 -0.41
N LEU A 82 -16.34 -11.98 0.51
CA LEU A 82 -15.40 -11.11 1.21
C LEU A 82 -14.44 -10.44 0.25
N THR A 83 -13.85 -11.21 -0.66
CA THR A 83 -12.92 -10.72 -1.68
C THR A 83 -13.59 -9.72 -2.61
N LEU A 84 -14.78 -10.04 -3.14
CA LEU A 84 -15.52 -9.13 -4.02
C LEU A 84 -15.88 -7.82 -3.34
N THR A 85 -16.34 -7.89 -2.09
CA THR A 85 -16.66 -6.69 -1.31
C THR A 85 -15.41 -5.85 -1.04
N SER A 86 -14.30 -6.48 -0.69
CA SER A 86 -13.03 -5.83 -0.44
C SER A 86 -12.47 -5.16 -1.71
N MET A 87 -12.56 -5.83 -2.85
CA MET A 87 -12.18 -5.27 -4.15
C MET A 87 -13.02 -4.06 -4.51
N LYS A 88 -14.34 -4.11 -4.32
CA LYS A 88 -15.23 -2.98 -4.57
C LYS A 88 -14.79 -1.72 -3.81
N TYR A 89 -14.53 -1.85 -2.51
CA TYR A 89 -14.06 -0.72 -1.70
C TYR A 89 -12.63 -0.30 -2.08
N ALA A 90 -11.73 -1.26 -2.30
CA ALA A 90 -10.35 -0.99 -2.67
C ALA A 90 -10.26 -0.21 -3.99
N TYR A 91 -10.98 -0.63 -5.02
CA TYR A 91 -11.00 0.09 -6.31
C TYR A 91 -11.66 1.46 -6.21
N GLY A 92 -12.71 1.61 -5.41
CA GLY A 92 -13.31 2.92 -5.13
C GLY A 92 -12.32 3.88 -4.48
N ILE A 93 -11.63 3.44 -3.44
CA ILE A 93 -10.58 4.23 -2.76
C ILE A 93 -9.43 4.55 -3.73
N PHE A 94 -8.96 3.54 -4.48
CA PHE A 94 -7.89 3.70 -5.45
C PHE A 94 -8.25 4.71 -6.55
N ALA A 95 -9.47 4.66 -7.08
CA ALA A 95 -9.93 5.60 -8.09
C ALA A 95 -9.92 7.04 -7.56
N ILE A 96 -10.45 7.27 -6.35
CA ILE A 96 -10.46 8.61 -5.74
C ILE A 96 -9.02 9.11 -5.51
N VAL A 97 -8.15 8.27 -4.92
CA VAL A 97 -6.75 8.64 -4.67
C VAL A 97 -6.02 8.94 -5.97
N SER A 98 -6.21 8.10 -7.00
CA SER A 98 -5.58 8.29 -8.31
C SER A 98 -6.03 9.57 -8.99
N LEU A 99 -7.33 9.90 -8.95
CA LEU A 99 -7.84 11.15 -9.51
C LEU A 99 -7.28 12.38 -8.78
N LEU A 100 -7.18 12.35 -7.46
CA LEU A 100 -6.57 13.43 -6.67
C LEU A 100 -5.09 13.59 -7.00
N VAL A 101 -4.34 12.48 -7.10
CA VAL A 101 -2.93 12.51 -7.47
C VAL A 101 -2.74 13.06 -8.87
N VAL A 102 -3.53 12.60 -9.86
CA VAL A 102 -3.46 13.10 -11.24
C VAL A 102 -3.80 14.58 -11.30
N LEU A 103 -4.81 15.04 -10.56
CA LEU A 103 -5.16 16.46 -10.49
C LEU A 103 -4.00 17.30 -9.93
N VAL A 104 -3.41 16.89 -8.81
CA VAL A 104 -2.25 17.58 -8.22
C VAL A 104 -1.08 17.61 -9.21
N LEU A 105 -0.80 16.49 -9.88
CA LEU A 105 0.26 16.43 -10.89
C LEU A 105 -0.03 17.34 -12.09
N ALA A 106 -1.27 17.37 -12.58
CA ALA A 106 -1.65 18.26 -13.70
C ALA A 106 -1.46 19.74 -13.35
N LEU A 107 -1.66 20.10 -12.08
CA LEU A 107 -1.46 21.47 -11.60
C LEU A 107 0.02 21.82 -11.37
N MET A 108 0.87 20.84 -11.07
CA MET A 108 2.26 21.05 -10.66
C MET A 108 3.30 20.63 -11.70
N ALA A 109 2.93 19.85 -12.71
CA ALA A 109 3.91 19.19 -13.58
C ALA A 109 4.55 20.17 -14.60
N LYS A 110 5.88 20.27 -14.50
CA LYS A 110 6.74 20.56 -15.65
C LYS A 110 7.09 19.22 -16.31
N SER A 111 6.97 19.13 -17.63
CA SER A 111 7.25 17.91 -18.40
C SER A 111 8.63 17.31 -18.09
N HIS A 112 8.71 15.98 -17.98
CA HIS A 112 9.90 15.19 -17.67
C HIS A 112 10.33 15.19 -16.19
N ASP A 113 9.39 15.03 -15.28
CA ASP A 113 9.70 14.96 -13.87
C ASP A 113 9.84 13.51 -13.38
N SER A 114 11.03 13.12 -12.86
CA SER A 114 11.29 11.83 -12.21
C SER A 114 10.38 11.56 -10.99
N MET A 115 9.76 12.60 -10.43
CA MET A 115 8.75 12.46 -9.38
C MET A 115 7.54 11.65 -9.85
N LEU A 116 7.18 11.71 -11.13
CA LEU A 116 6.12 10.92 -11.73
C LEU A 116 6.35 9.42 -11.53
N ILE A 117 7.59 8.96 -11.70
CA ILE A 117 7.94 7.53 -11.55
C ILE A 117 7.65 7.06 -10.13
N VAL A 118 8.05 7.84 -9.13
CA VAL A 118 7.81 7.51 -7.71
C VAL A 118 6.33 7.47 -7.39
N ILE A 119 5.57 8.43 -7.91
CA ILE A 119 4.12 8.49 -7.72
C ILE A 119 3.44 7.30 -8.39
N PHE A 120 3.80 6.96 -9.64
CA PHE A 120 3.25 5.78 -10.32
C PHE A 120 3.59 4.49 -9.59
N ALA A 121 4.84 4.33 -9.11
CA ALA A 121 5.23 3.17 -8.31
C ALA A 121 4.39 3.06 -7.02
N GLY A 122 4.14 4.20 -6.33
CA GLY A 122 3.27 4.29 -5.17
C GLY A 122 1.82 3.90 -5.47
N LEU A 123 1.27 4.38 -6.60
CA LEU A 123 -0.09 4.01 -7.03
C LEU A 123 -0.20 2.54 -7.39
N LEU A 124 0.78 1.96 -8.06
CA LEU A 124 0.83 0.52 -8.35
C LEU A 124 0.88 -0.30 -7.05
N TYR A 125 1.71 0.12 -6.09
CA TYR A 125 1.76 -0.52 -4.78
C TYR A 125 0.40 -0.47 -4.07
N LEU A 126 -0.25 0.70 -4.06
CA LEU A 126 -1.61 0.85 -3.53
C LEU A 126 -2.60 -0.07 -4.22
N ALA A 127 -2.62 -0.10 -5.55
CA ALA A 127 -3.55 -0.95 -6.31
C ALA A 127 -3.46 -2.43 -5.92
N HIS A 128 -2.24 -2.94 -5.71
CA HIS A 128 -2.02 -4.33 -5.35
C HIS A 128 -2.31 -4.65 -3.88
N THR A 129 -2.07 -3.72 -2.97
CA THR A 129 -2.20 -3.97 -1.53
C THR A 129 -3.55 -3.56 -0.94
N LEU A 130 -4.29 -2.65 -1.59
CA LEU A 130 -5.57 -2.14 -1.08
C LEU A 130 -6.61 -3.24 -0.80
N PRO A 131 -6.87 -4.23 -1.68
CA PRO A 131 -7.84 -5.28 -1.38
C PRO A 131 -7.51 -6.01 -0.09
N SER A 132 -6.25 -6.43 0.07
CA SER A 132 -5.77 -7.11 1.28
C SER A 132 -5.79 -6.20 2.52
N ALA A 133 -5.52 -4.91 2.35
CA ALA A 133 -5.61 -3.93 3.43
C ALA A 133 -7.06 -3.72 3.90
N VAL A 134 -8.04 -3.70 2.97
CA VAL A 134 -9.46 -3.62 3.31
C VAL A 134 -9.89 -4.85 4.11
N ILE A 135 -9.46 -6.05 3.72
CA ILE A 135 -9.71 -7.29 4.48
C ILE A 135 -9.10 -7.19 5.88
N ALA A 136 -7.83 -6.80 5.98
CA ALA A 136 -7.14 -6.64 7.25
C ALA A 136 -7.84 -5.65 8.20
N TRP A 137 -8.47 -4.63 7.63
CA TRP A 137 -9.18 -3.60 8.38
C TRP A 137 -10.57 -4.04 8.83
N THR A 138 -11.32 -4.70 7.98
CA THR A 138 -12.73 -5.03 8.20
C THR A 138 -12.93 -6.33 8.97
N GLN A 139 -12.08 -7.35 8.75
CA GLN A 139 -12.26 -8.65 9.37
C GLN A 139 -11.69 -8.73 10.79
N LYS A 140 -12.52 -9.17 11.73
CA LYS A 140 -12.13 -9.39 13.14
C LYS A 140 -11.32 -10.67 13.33
N ARG A 141 -11.63 -11.72 12.52
CA ARG A 141 -10.95 -13.03 12.53
C ARG A 141 -10.70 -13.49 11.09
N ILE A 142 -9.53 -13.91 10.82
CA ILE A 142 -9.09 -14.61 9.60
C ILE A 142 -8.54 -15.95 10.05
#